data_b8f7ddbbd7f7095b22e3395faf7a4c4d
#
_entry.id   b8f7ddbbd7f7095b22e3395faf7a4c4d
#
_cell.length_a   1.000
_cell.length_b   1.000
_cell.length_c   1.000
_cell.angle_alpha   90.00
_cell.angle_beta   90.00
_cell.angle_gamma   90.00
#
_symmetry.space_group_name_H-M   'P 1'
#
loop_
_entity.id
_entity.type
_entity.pdbx_description
1 polymer ?
#
loop_
_entity_poly.entity_id
_entity_poly.type
_entity_poly.pdbx_seq_one_letter_code
_entity_poly.pdbx_strand_id
1 'polypeptide(L)'
;IVEIADALNSGLPVSEITFIRGTVCKVRSLDRVPDALVLPTYDELTKDKKQYAASFYKQYCNTDPFTAKQLAEPYGSHLYVIQNPPAYPLTTQEMDDVYELPYMRTYHPSYEALGGVPAISEIKFSLCSNRGCFGGCSFCALTFHQGRIIQTRSHESLIREAKLMTQEKDFKGYIHDVGAPTANFRHPACQKQLTKGVCTGKQCLFPSPCKNLTVDHQDYIQLLRKLRALPKVKKVFIRSGIRFDYVLADKSDAFLKELCQYHVSGQLKVAPEHVSD
;
A
#
# COMPACT_ATOMS: atom_id res chain seq x y z
N ILE A 1 10.19 11.92 4.21
CA ILE A 1 11.47 12.42 3.63
C ILE A 1 11.48 13.95 3.66
N VAL A 2 10.44 14.65 3.19
CA VAL A 2 10.39 16.13 3.17
C VAL A 2 10.63 16.70 4.57
N GLU A 3 9.85 16.28 5.57
CA GLU A 3 10.00 16.73 6.96
C GLU A 3 11.42 16.49 7.52
N ILE A 4 12.10 15.40 7.12
CA ILE A 4 13.50 15.16 7.51
C ILE A 4 14.43 16.20 6.84
N ALA A 5 14.22 16.47 5.55
CA ALA A 5 14.99 17.46 4.84
C ALA A 5 14.81 18.86 5.43
N ASP A 6 13.58 19.24 5.78
CA ASP A 6 13.27 20.53 6.40
C ASP A 6 13.92 20.65 7.79
N ALA A 7 13.88 19.59 8.60
CA ALA A 7 14.54 19.54 9.89
C ALA A 7 16.06 19.72 9.77
N LEU A 8 16.69 19.03 8.80
CA LEU A 8 18.12 19.19 8.52
C LEU A 8 18.46 20.58 8.01
N ASN A 9 17.65 21.15 7.13
CA ASN A 9 17.84 22.51 6.62
C ASN A 9 17.69 23.57 7.71
N SER A 10 16.90 23.32 8.75
CA SER A 10 16.80 24.20 9.92
C SER A 10 17.99 24.05 10.90
N GLY A 11 18.96 23.21 10.57
CA GLY A 11 20.16 22.99 11.39
C GLY A 11 19.99 21.93 12.49
N LEU A 12 18.89 21.18 12.49
CA LEU A 12 18.68 20.14 13.49
C LEU A 12 19.60 18.93 13.19
N PRO A 13 20.41 18.46 14.15
CA PRO A 13 21.25 17.29 13.94
C PRO A 13 20.40 16.02 13.82
N VAL A 14 20.84 15.05 13.02
CA VAL A 14 20.12 13.78 12.78
C VAL A 14 19.74 13.06 14.08
N SER A 15 20.60 13.13 15.09
CA SER A 15 20.37 12.50 16.42
C SER A 15 19.16 13.09 17.19
N GLU A 16 18.71 14.27 16.81
CA GLU A 16 17.55 14.93 17.42
C GLU A 16 16.26 14.75 16.61
N ILE A 17 16.36 14.27 15.39
CA ILE A 17 15.19 13.99 14.52
C ILE A 17 14.57 12.63 14.94
N THR A 18 13.89 12.62 16.07
CA THR A 18 13.30 11.39 16.66
C THR A 18 11.78 11.39 16.64
N PHE A 19 11.15 12.46 16.13
CA PHE A 19 9.71 12.73 16.27
C PHE A 19 8.90 12.58 14.98
N ILE A 20 9.57 12.39 13.84
CA ILE A 20 8.88 12.35 12.54
C ILE A 20 8.12 11.04 12.38
N ARG A 21 6.84 11.15 12.02
CA ARG A 21 5.97 9.99 11.78
C ARG A 21 6.50 9.09 10.66
N GLY A 22 6.26 7.78 10.80
CA GLY A 22 6.70 6.78 9.83
C GLY A 22 8.22 6.53 9.81
N THR A 23 8.94 7.02 10.82
CA THR A 23 10.38 6.79 10.97
C THR A 23 10.68 5.87 12.14
N VAL A 24 11.86 5.29 12.10
CA VAL A 24 12.45 4.51 13.20
C VAL A 24 13.76 5.17 13.60
N CYS A 25 13.96 5.36 14.90
CA CYS A 25 15.17 5.97 15.43
C CYS A 25 15.71 5.18 16.63
N LYS A 26 16.96 5.41 16.95
CA LYS A 26 17.66 4.80 18.06
C LYS A 26 17.89 5.84 19.17
N VAL A 27 17.49 5.52 20.41
CA VAL A 27 17.66 6.40 21.57
C VAL A 27 18.28 5.62 22.74
N ARG A 28 18.90 6.37 23.68
CA ARG A 28 19.51 5.77 24.88
C ARG A 28 18.62 5.81 26.11
N SER A 29 17.54 6.60 26.09
CA SER A 29 16.59 6.77 27.17
C SER A 29 15.19 6.97 26.60
N LEU A 30 14.16 6.61 27.36
CA LEU A 30 12.75 6.84 27.03
C LEU A 30 12.23 8.20 27.53
N ASP A 31 13.06 9.05 28.12
CA ASP A 31 12.65 10.32 28.72
C ASP A 31 11.95 11.27 27.70
N ARG A 32 12.34 11.17 26.43
CA ARG A 32 11.74 11.96 25.34
C ARG A 32 10.50 11.30 24.70
N VAL A 33 10.18 10.06 25.10
CA VAL A 33 9.05 9.28 24.58
C VAL A 33 8.34 8.52 25.70
N PRO A 34 7.89 9.23 26.77
CA PRO A 34 7.39 8.60 27.99
C PRO A 34 6.13 7.75 27.77
N ASP A 35 5.35 8.06 26.74
CA ASP A 35 4.10 7.34 26.40
C ASP A 35 4.30 6.16 25.45
N ALA A 36 5.55 5.85 25.07
CA ALA A 36 5.85 4.75 24.16
C ALA A 36 5.47 3.40 24.80
N LEU A 37 4.85 2.53 24.02
CA LEU A 37 4.57 1.16 24.43
C LEU A 37 5.85 0.34 24.34
N VAL A 38 6.35 -0.08 25.50
CA VAL A 38 7.53 -0.93 25.55
C VAL A 38 7.17 -2.36 25.12
N LEU A 39 7.94 -2.86 24.17
CA LEU A 39 7.86 -4.24 23.68
C LEU A 39 8.80 -5.13 24.51
N PRO A 40 8.58 -6.46 24.53
CA PRO A 40 9.53 -7.40 25.11
C PRO A 40 10.90 -7.34 24.41
N THR A 41 11.93 -7.71 25.16
CA THR A 41 13.29 -7.87 24.59
C THR A 41 13.36 -9.06 23.66
N TYR A 42 14.36 -9.09 22.78
CA TYR A 42 14.64 -10.25 21.92
C TYR A 42 14.80 -11.55 22.72
N ASP A 43 15.49 -11.50 23.87
CA ASP A 43 15.72 -12.66 24.71
C ASP A 43 14.43 -13.22 25.32
N GLU A 44 13.46 -12.36 25.65
CA GLU A 44 12.13 -12.78 26.13
C GLU A 44 11.34 -13.42 24.99
N LEU A 45 11.36 -12.81 23.78
CA LEU A 45 10.64 -13.32 22.63
C LEU A 45 11.15 -14.69 22.15
N THR A 46 12.45 -14.94 22.24
CA THR A 46 13.03 -16.23 21.83
C THR A 46 12.73 -17.37 22.81
N LYS A 47 12.50 -17.04 24.06
CA LYS A 47 12.20 -18.03 25.12
C LYS A 47 10.72 -18.35 25.26
N ASP A 48 9.85 -17.43 24.93
CA ASP A 48 8.40 -17.59 25.13
C ASP A 48 7.59 -17.20 23.89
N LYS A 49 7.02 -18.20 23.22
CA LYS A 49 6.15 -18.00 22.04
C LYS A 49 4.87 -17.18 22.36
N LYS A 50 4.40 -17.20 23.61
CA LYS A 50 3.25 -16.38 24.02
C LYS A 50 3.61 -14.90 24.09
N GLN A 51 4.82 -14.60 24.59
CA GLN A 51 5.36 -13.22 24.56
C GLN A 51 5.54 -12.73 23.12
N TYR A 52 6.03 -13.58 22.23
CA TYR A 52 6.12 -13.26 20.79
C TYR A 52 4.74 -12.91 20.21
N ALA A 53 3.73 -13.75 20.45
CA ALA A 53 2.37 -13.51 19.99
C ALA A 53 1.77 -12.22 20.57
N ALA A 54 1.98 -11.95 21.85
CA ALA A 54 1.53 -10.72 22.51
C ALA A 54 2.23 -9.47 21.96
N SER A 55 3.53 -9.55 21.69
CA SER A 55 4.29 -8.48 21.04
C SER A 55 3.77 -8.20 19.64
N PHE A 56 3.56 -9.25 18.83
CA PHE A 56 2.96 -9.10 17.50
C PHE A 56 1.60 -8.40 17.57
N TYR A 57 0.74 -8.81 18.50
CA TYR A 57 -0.58 -8.18 18.68
C TYR A 57 -0.49 -6.70 19.06
N LYS A 58 0.45 -6.32 19.94
CA LYS A 58 0.71 -4.91 20.26
C LYS A 58 1.12 -4.12 19.01
N GLN A 59 2.02 -4.67 18.20
CA GLN A 59 2.46 -4.04 16.95
C GLN A 59 1.30 -3.92 15.95
N TYR A 60 0.52 -4.99 15.77
CA TYR A 60 -0.64 -4.99 14.89
C TYR A 60 -1.68 -3.92 15.27
N CYS A 61 -1.96 -3.74 16.56
CA CYS A 61 -2.88 -2.71 17.04
C CYS A 61 -2.34 -1.28 16.85
N ASN A 62 -1.05 -1.11 16.57
CA ASN A 62 -0.41 0.19 16.38
C ASN A 62 0.04 0.44 14.93
N THR A 63 -0.67 -0.14 13.96
CA THR A 63 -0.44 0.08 12.52
C THR A 63 -1.30 1.21 11.93
N ASP A 64 -2.25 1.75 12.69
CA ASP A 64 -3.16 2.78 12.22
C ASP A 64 -2.59 4.19 12.42
N PRO A 65 -2.58 5.07 11.39
CA PRO A 65 -1.97 6.39 11.51
C PRO A 65 -2.68 7.34 12.48
N PHE A 66 -3.96 7.12 12.80
CA PHE A 66 -4.73 8.01 13.68
C PHE A 66 -4.67 7.60 15.15
N THR A 67 -4.47 6.32 15.43
CA THR A 67 -4.58 5.77 16.80
C THR A 67 -3.31 5.11 17.33
N ALA A 68 -2.30 4.88 16.47
CA ALA A 68 -1.05 4.25 16.87
C ALA A 68 -0.28 5.11 17.88
N LYS A 69 0.33 4.42 18.83
CA LYS A 69 1.34 4.96 19.76
C LYS A 69 2.75 4.65 19.24
N GLN A 70 3.74 5.34 19.78
CA GLN A 70 5.13 4.96 19.58
C GLN A 70 5.38 3.58 20.22
N LEU A 71 6.20 2.77 19.56
CA LEU A 71 6.66 1.49 20.08
C LEU A 71 8.14 1.60 20.43
N ALA A 72 8.55 1.05 21.57
CA ALA A 72 9.93 1.06 22.03
C ALA A 72 10.39 -0.39 22.23
N GLU A 73 11.35 -0.84 21.46
CA GLU A 73 11.96 -2.16 21.61
C GLU A 73 13.32 -2.02 22.30
N PRO A 74 13.52 -2.63 23.48
CA PRO A 74 14.76 -2.51 24.23
C PRO A 74 15.85 -3.45 23.69
N TYR A 75 17.09 -2.95 23.65
CA TYR A 75 18.29 -3.68 23.29
C TYR A 75 19.36 -3.48 24.38
N GLY A 76 19.59 -4.48 25.18
CA GLY A 76 20.49 -4.36 26.34
C GLY A 76 19.95 -3.37 27.38
N SER A 77 20.84 -2.75 28.15
CA SER A 77 20.46 -1.92 29.31
C SER A 77 20.16 -0.45 28.99
N HIS A 78 20.66 0.07 27.85
CA HIS A 78 20.62 1.51 27.56
C HIS A 78 20.39 1.85 26.09
N LEU A 79 19.72 0.99 25.36
CA LEU A 79 19.42 1.22 23.96
C LEU A 79 17.99 0.82 23.64
N TYR A 80 17.27 1.69 22.96
CA TYR A 80 15.93 1.44 22.48
C TYR A 80 15.83 1.79 20.99
N VAL A 81 15.12 0.96 20.26
CA VAL A 81 14.66 1.28 18.91
C VAL A 81 13.21 1.79 19.04
N ILE A 82 13.01 3.04 18.66
CA ILE A 82 11.69 3.69 18.69
C ILE A 82 11.10 3.65 17.29
N GLN A 83 9.94 3.03 17.14
CA GLN A 83 9.12 3.14 15.96
C GLN A 83 8.06 4.22 16.20
N ASN A 84 8.14 5.30 15.46
CA ASN A 84 7.12 6.34 15.49
C ASN A 84 5.81 5.86 14.86
N PRO A 85 4.65 6.45 15.21
CA PRO A 85 3.38 6.13 14.55
C PRO A 85 3.50 6.25 13.05
N PRO A 86 2.76 5.44 12.27
CA PRO A 86 2.78 5.54 10.81
C PRO A 86 2.46 6.95 10.31
N ALA A 87 3.04 7.35 9.17
CA ALA A 87 2.66 8.57 8.49
C ALA A 87 1.16 8.55 8.14
N TYR A 88 0.55 9.74 8.07
CA TYR A 88 -0.82 9.84 7.59
C TYR A 88 -0.92 9.40 6.14
N PRO A 89 -2.08 8.86 5.71
CA PRO A 89 -2.29 8.53 4.31
C PRO A 89 -2.07 9.76 3.43
N LEU A 90 -1.38 9.56 2.32
CA LEU A 90 -1.23 10.61 1.32
C LEU A 90 -2.59 10.96 0.70
N THR A 91 -2.81 12.23 0.45
CA THR A 91 -3.92 12.71 -0.37
C THR A 91 -3.74 12.26 -1.82
N THR A 92 -4.79 12.35 -2.63
CA THR A 92 -4.69 12.06 -4.07
C THR A 92 -3.66 12.97 -4.75
N GLN A 93 -3.60 14.26 -4.38
CA GLN A 93 -2.62 15.18 -4.95
C GLN A 93 -1.19 14.79 -4.60
N GLU A 94 -0.90 14.49 -3.33
CA GLU A 94 0.43 14.03 -2.91
C GLU A 94 0.83 12.70 -3.57
N MET A 95 -0.14 11.79 -3.76
CA MET A 95 0.10 10.57 -4.53
C MET A 95 0.46 10.89 -5.98
N ASP A 96 -0.27 11.79 -6.62
CA ASP A 96 -0.01 12.19 -8.00
C ASP A 96 1.36 12.85 -8.12
N ASP A 97 1.70 13.78 -7.23
CA ASP A 97 2.99 14.47 -7.20
C ASP A 97 4.17 13.49 -7.10
N VAL A 98 4.05 12.44 -6.25
CA VAL A 98 5.07 11.39 -6.14
C VAL A 98 5.22 10.61 -7.43
N TYR A 99 4.12 10.25 -8.09
CA TYR A 99 4.17 9.45 -9.33
C TYR A 99 4.52 10.28 -10.56
N GLU A 100 4.46 11.62 -10.49
CA GLU A 100 4.84 12.54 -11.56
C GLU A 100 6.30 13.02 -11.48
N LEU A 101 7.03 12.59 -10.46
CA LEU A 101 8.48 12.82 -10.42
C LEU A 101 9.16 12.29 -11.70
N PRO A 102 10.28 12.88 -12.12
CA PRO A 102 10.93 12.55 -13.39
C PRO A 102 11.69 11.22 -13.33
N TYR A 103 10.97 10.14 -13.11
CA TYR A 103 11.53 8.79 -13.09
C TYR A 103 12.02 8.38 -14.48
N MET A 104 13.17 7.70 -14.54
CA MET A 104 13.73 7.15 -15.79
C MET A 104 12.92 5.98 -16.36
N ARG A 105 12.04 5.36 -15.56
CA ARG A 105 11.15 4.24 -15.94
C ARG A 105 11.89 3.03 -16.52
N THR A 106 13.13 2.88 -16.15
CA THR A 106 14.00 1.76 -16.50
C THR A 106 14.98 1.48 -15.37
N TYR A 107 15.79 0.44 -15.53
CA TYR A 107 16.85 0.09 -14.58
C TYR A 107 18.03 1.07 -14.68
N HIS A 108 18.86 1.08 -13.65
CA HIS A 108 20.04 1.92 -13.60
C HIS A 108 21.07 1.49 -14.67
N PRO A 109 21.77 2.40 -15.37
CA PRO A 109 22.70 2.09 -16.45
C PRO A 109 23.84 1.12 -16.07
N SER A 110 24.23 1.05 -14.80
CA SER A 110 25.24 0.08 -14.33
C SER A 110 24.89 -1.39 -14.60
N TYR A 111 23.62 -1.70 -14.83
CA TYR A 111 23.18 -3.07 -15.16
C TYR A 111 23.30 -3.42 -16.64
N GLU A 112 23.54 -2.44 -17.52
CA GLU A 112 23.70 -2.68 -18.98
C GLU A 112 24.77 -3.71 -19.29
N ALA A 113 25.95 -3.57 -18.66
CA ALA A 113 27.07 -4.50 -18.85
C ALA A 113 26.77 -5.92 -18.36
N LEU A 114 25.76 -6.09 -17.50
CA LEU A 114 25.32 -7.38 -16.96
C LEU A 114 24.13 -7.98 -17.74
N GLY A 115 23.72 -7.36 -18.86
CA GLY A 115 22.58 -7.77 -19.68
C GLY A 115 21.24 -7.18 -19.21
N GLY A 116 21.26 -6.11 -18.43
CA GLY A 116 20.08 -5.41 -17.93
C GLY A 116 19.41 -6.09 -16.73
N VAL A 117 18.14 -5.74 -16.49
CA VAL A 117 17.31 -6.33 -15.45
C VAL A 117 16.08 -7.00 -16.10
N PRO A 118 16.07 -8.33 -16.27
CA PRO A 118 15.00 -9.03 -16.98
C PRO A 118 13.59 -8.76 -16.43
N ALA A 119 13.45 -8.57 -15.12
CA ALA A 119 12.18 -8.31 -14.48
C ALA A 119 11.47 -7.02 -14.97
N ILE A 120 12.22 -6.07 -15.57
CA ILE A 120 11.61 -4.82 -16.08
C ILE A 120 10.59 -5.09 -17.18
N SER A 121 10.78 -6.15 -17.98
CA SER A 121 9.87 -6.51 -19.06
C SER A 121 8.45 -6.83 -18.59
N GLU A 122 8.33 -7.34 -17.37
CA GLU A 122 7.03 -7.70 -16.78
C GLU A 122 6.26 -6.49 -16.25
N ILE A 123 6.97 -5.43 -15.81
CA ILE A 123 6.35 -4.31 -15.11
C ILE A 123 6.39 -2.99 -15.87
N LYS A 124 7.25 -2.85 -16.89
CA LYS A 124 7.49 -1.58 -17.62
C LYS A 124 6.21 -0.89 -18.07
N PHE A 125 5.24 -1.64 -18.56
CA PHE A 125 3.95 -1.14 -19.06
C PHE A 125 2.80 -1.42 -18.11
N SER A 126 3.03 -1.25 -16.81
CA SER A 126 2.04 -1.41 -15.75
C SER A 126 1.85 -0.10 -14.99
N LEU A 127 0.61 0.14 -14.56
CA LEU A 127 0.22 1.31 -13.78
C LEU A 127 -0.10 0.89 -12.35
N CYS A 128 0.48 1.56 -11.36
CA CYS A 128 0.09 1.42 -9.97
C CYS A 128 -0.98 2.46 -9.64
N SER A 129 -2.20 2.02 -9.39
CA SER A 129 -3.37 2.90 -9.27
C SER A 129 -3.64 3.40 -7.86
N ASN A 130 -3.22 2.65 -6.85
CA ASN A 130 -3.42 2.97 -5.43
C ASN A 130 -2.44 2.21 -4.54
N ARG A 131 -2.37 2.61 -3.27
CA ARG A 131 -1.65 1.94 -2.19
C ARG A 131 -2.60 1.61 -1.05
N GLY A 132 -2.17 0.71 -0.16
CA GLY A 132 -2.96 0.24 0.97
C GLY A 132 -3.90 -0.89 0.61
N CYS A 133 -4.36 -1.62 1.63
CA CYS A 133 -5.30 -2.73 1.47
C CYS A 133 -6.11 -2.94 2.75
N PHE A 134 -7.42 -2.76 2.70
CA PHE A 134 -8.27 -2.98 3.86
C PHE A 134 -8.70 -4.45 4.07
N GLY A 135 -8.16 -5.37 3.27
CA GLY A 135 -8.41 -6.82 3.42
C GLY A 135 -8.03 -7.34 4.81
N GLY A 136 -6.88 -6.90 5.33
CA GLY A 136 -6.45 -7.24 6.69
C GLY A 136 -6.17 -8.73 6.89
N CYS A 137 -5.73 -9.45 5.85
CA CYS A 137 -5.40 -10.87 5.92
C CYS A 137 -4.26 -11.10 6.91
N SER A 138 -4.41 -12.11 7.77
CA SER A 138 -3.51 -12.35 8.91
C SER A 138 -2.06 -12.70 8.52
N PHE A 139 -1.85 -13.24 7.33
CA PHE A 139 -0.54 -13.59 6.78
C PHE A 139 0.14 -12.48 5.99
N CYS A 140 -0.59 -11.38 5.67
CA CYS A 140 -0.14 -10.41 4.68
C CYS A 140 0.56 -9.21 5.32
N ALA A 141 1.80 -8.94 4.89
CA ALA A 141 2.59 -7.82 5.36
C ALA A 141 2.10 -6.44 4.88
N LEU A 142 1.20 -6.37 3.90
CA LEU A 142 0.68 -5.10 3.37
C LEU A 142 0.04 -4.21 4.44
N THR A 143 -0.62 -4.81 5.43
CA THR A 143 -1.19 -4.11 6.58
C THR A 143 -0.13 -3.29 7.33
N PHE A 144 1.10 -3.80 7.42
CA PHE A 144 2.18 -3.16 8.17
C PHE A 144 2.91 -2.09 7.36
N HIS A 145 3.20 -2.35 6.09
CA HIS A 145 4.04 -1.42 5.31
C HIS A 145 3.28 -0.47 4.38
N GLN A 146 2.03 -0.75 4.01
CA GLN A 146 1.20 0.17 3.22
C GLN A 146 -0.04 0.66 3.98
N GLY A 147 -0.38 -0.02 5.08
CA GLY A 147 -1.56 0.31 5.87
C GLY A 147 -2.87 -0.19 5.26
N ARG A 148 -3.95 0.06 6.00
CA ARG A 148 -5.30 -0.41 5.65
C ARG A 148 -6.20 0.69 5.08
N ILE A 149 -5.70 1.90 4.88
CA ILE A 149 -6.41 3.02 4.27
C ILE A 149 -5.93 3.15 2.83
N ILE A 150 -6.87 3.15 1.91
CA ILE A 150 -6.55 3.26 0.48
C ILE A 150 -6.14 4.70 0.15
N GLN A 151 -5.03 4.83 -0.56
CA GLN A 151 -4.45 6.07 -1.06
C GLN A 151 -4.43 5.99 -2.58
N THR A 152 -5.23 6.80 -3.24
CA THR A 152 -5.56 6.63 -4.66
C THR A 152 -4.96 7.75 -5.51
N ARG A 153 -4.42 7.39 -6.67
CA ARG A 153 -4.05 8.35 -7.73
C ARG A 153 -5.27 8.80 -8.51
N SER A 154 -5.23 10.02 -9.02
CA SER A 154 -6.25 10.53 -9.92
C SER A 154 -6.26 9.79 -11.26
N HIS A 155 -7.38 9.85 -11.97
CA HIS A 155 -7.46 9.36 -13.35
C HIS A 155 -6.50 10.13 -14.26
N GLU A 156 -6.36 11.42 -14.04
CA GLU A 156 -5.53 12.33 -14.82
C GLU A 156 -4.04 11.94 -14.73
N SER A 157 -3.55 11.65 -13.53
CA SER A 157 -2.18 11.18 -13.30
C SER A 157 -1.93 9.84 -14.02
N LEU A 158 -2.83 8.88 -13.86
CA LEU A 158 -2.72 7.57 -14.51
C LEU A 158 -2.78 7.66 -16.04
N ILE A 159 -3.62 8.55 -16.58
CA ILE A 159 -3.72 8.79 -18.01
C ILE A 159 -2.45 9.47 -18.56
N ARG A 160 -1.87 10.44 -17.83
CA ARG A 160 -0.59 11.05 -18.21
C ARG A 160 0.51 10.00 -18.29
N GLU A 161 0.62 9.15 -17.29
CA GLU A 161 1.60 8.07 -17.28
C GLU A 161 1.38 7.08 -18.42
N ALA A 162 0.15 6.65 -18.66
CA ALA A 162 -0.17 5.77 -19.79
C ALA A 162 0.19 6.39 -21.14
N LYS A 163 -0.02 7.71 -21.33
CA LYS A 163 0.39 8.42 -22.55
C LYS A 163 1.91 8.40 -22.72
N LEU A 164 2.70 8.56 -21.66
CA LEU A 164 4.16 8.40 -21.73
C LEU A 164 4.55 6.99 -22.18
N MET A 165 3.90 5.95 -21.62
CA MET A 165 4.14 4.56 -22.06
C MET A 165 3.87 4.35 -23.54
N THR A 166 2.82 4.99 -24.11
CA THR A 166 2.50 4.87 -25.55
C THR A 166 3.54 5.50 -26.49
N GLN A 167 4.47 6.30 -25.95
CA GLN A 167 5.57 6.92 -26.70
C GLN A 167 6.83 6.06 -26.73
N GLU A 168 6.93 5.07 -25.86
CA GLU A 168 8.06 4.15 -25.82
C GLU A 168 8.16 3.32 -27.10
N LYS A 169 9.40 3.15 -27.60
CA LYS A 169 9.66 2.44 -28.87
C LYS A 169 9.23 0.97 -28.86
N ASP A 170 9.28 0.34 -27.68
CA ASP A 170 8.95 -1.06 -27.46
C ASP A 170 7.50 -1.28 -27.01
N PHE A 171 6.68 -0.23 -26.90
CA PHE A 171 5.26 -0.35 -26.57
C PHE A 171 4.48 -1.03 -27.72
N LYS A 172 3.90 -2.19 -27.45
CA LYS A 172 3.13 -3.00 -28.41
C LYS A 172 1.61 -2.79 -28.37
N GLY A 173 1.16 -1.83 -27.58
CA GLY A 173 -0.27 -1.52 -27.39
C GLY A 173 -0.90 -2.20 -26.17
N TYR A 174 -0.12 -2.79 -25.30
CA TYR A 174 -0.62 -3.51 -24.13
C TYR A 174 -0.21 -2.81 -22.84
N ILE A 175 -1.19 -2.38 -22.07
CA ILE A 175 -0.99 -2.05 -20.65
C ILE A 175 -1.15 -3.36 -19.90
N HIS A 176 -0.06 -3.82 -19.30
CA HIS A 176 0.03 -5.17 -18.72
C HIS A 176 -0.76 -5.30 -17.41
N ASP A 177 -0.86 -4.21 -16.66
CA ASP A 177 -1.62 -4.18 -15.41
C ASP A 177 -2.06 -2.75 -15.08
N VAL A 178 -3.27 -2.60 -14.57
CA VAL A 178 -3.73 -1.42 -13.84
C VAL A 178 -3.97 -1.86 -12.42
N GLY A 179 -2.85 -2.01 -11.70
CA GLY A 179 -2.79 -2.78 -10.47
C GLY A 179 -2.63 -1.95 -9.22
N ALA A 180 -2.64 -2.71 -8.13
CA ALA A 180 -2.42 -2.27 -6.76
C ALA A 180 -2.21 -3.50 -5.87
N PRO A 181 -1.96 -3.35 -4.56
CA PRO A 181 -2.00 -4.46 -3.61
C PRO A 181 -3.30 -5.26 -3.68
N THR A 182 -4.41 -4.57 -3.97
CA THR A 182 -5.70 -5.12 -4.37
C THR A 182 -6.26 -4.20 -5.46
N ALA A 183 -6.31 -4.68 -6.69
CA ALA A 183 -6.56 -3.83 -7.86
C ALA A 183 -7.91 -3.11 -7.82
N ASN A 184 -8.95 -3.78 -7.31
CA ASN A 184 -10.30 -3.23 -7.25
C ASN A 184 -10.62 -2.43 -5.98
N PHE A 185 -9.61 -2.09 -5.15
CA PHE A 185 -9.78 -1.18 -4.02
C PHE A 185 -9.37 0.25 -4.42
N ARG A 186 -10.32 1.05 -4.83
CA ARG A 186 -10.05 2.42 -5.32
C ARG A 186 -10.47 3.52 -4.35
N HIS A 187 -10.99 3.19 -3.18
CA HIS A 187 -11.39 4.14 -2.15
C HIS A 187 -11.30 3.51 -0.76
N PRO A 188 -11.26 4.30 0.32
CA PRO A 188 -11.31 3.79 1.69
C PRO A 188 -12.56 2.93 1.93
N ALA A 189 -12.43 1.91 2.80
CA ALA A 189 -13.52 0.99 3.07
C ALA A 189 -14.79 1.67 3.65
N CYS A 190 -14.61 2.77 4.38
CA CYS A 190 -15.72 3.56 4.93
C CYS A 190 -15.21 4.94 5.37
N GLN A 191 -16.15 5.88 5.56
CA GLN A 191 -15.82 7.25 5.99
C GLN A 191 -15.11 7.33 7.36
N LYS A 192 -15.38 6.37 8.25
CA LYS A 192 -14.69 6.32 9.54
C LYS A 192 -13.16 6.25 9.38
N GLN A 193 -12.67 5.52 8.37
CA GLN A 193 -11.22 5.37 8.15
C GLN A 193 -10.50 6.71 7.93
N LEU A 194 -11.18 7.70 7.38
CA LEU A 194 -10.60 9.01 7.06
C LEU A 194 -10.45 9.93 8.28
N THR A 195 -11.14 9.64 9.38
CA THR A 195 -11.19 10.54 10.53
C THR A 195 -10.80 9.86 11.85
N LYS A 196 -11.13 8.58 12.00
CA LYS A 196 -10.96 7.83 13.25
C LYS A 196 -10.07 6.58 13.06
N GLY A 197 -9.54 6.39 11.86
CA GLY A 197 -8.72 5.24 11.51
C GLY A 197 -9.48 3.92 11.36
N VAL A 198 -8.73 2.85 11.21
CA VAL A 198 -9.24 1.49 11.01
C VAL A 198 -9.72 0.84 12.31
N CYS A 199 -10.59 -0.14 12.20
CA CYS A 199 -11.00 -0.95 13.33
C CYS A 199 -9.89 -1.96 13.69
N THR A 200 -9.43 -1.98 14.93
CA THR A 200 -8.37 -2.91 15.39
C THR A 200 -8.88 -4.34 15.55
N GLY A 201 -10.08 -4.53 16.07
CA GLY A 201 -10.65 -5.85 16.34
C GLY A 201 -11.61 -6.37 15.24
N LYS A 202 -11.60 -5.77 14.03
CA LYS A 202 -12.57 -6.14 12.98
C LYS A 202 -11.97 -5.98 11.59
N GLN A 203 -12.23 -6.95 10.72
CA GLN A 203 -11.97 -6.87 9.29
C GLN A 203 -13.19 -6.30 8.54
N CYS A 204 -12.96 -5.72 7.36
CA CYS A 204 -14.02 -5.08 6.59
C CYS A 204 -14.86 -6.08 5.78
N LEU A 205 -14.26 -7.23 5.43
CA LEU A 205 -14.87 -8.24 4.57
C LEU A 205 -15.12 -9.58 5.27
N PHE A 206 -14.46 -9.87 6.39
CA PHE A 206 -14.55 -11.15 7.09
C PHE A 206 -15.08 -10.97 8.53
N PRO A 207 -15.89 -11.91 9.07
CA PRO A 207 -16.46 -13.11 8.42
C PRO A 207 -17.60 -12.80 7.45
N SER A 208 -18.07 -11.60 7.43
CA SER A 208 -19.05 -11.07 6.47
C SER A 208 -18.78 -9.59 6.20
N PRO A 209 -19.18 -9.05 5.05
CA PRO A 209 -19.01 -7.62 4.75
C PRO A 209 -19.57 -6.73 5.85
N CYS A 210 -18.76 -5.76 6.28
CA CYS A 210 -19.17 -4.80 7.30
C CYS A 210 -20.35 -3.96 6.77
N LYS A 211 -21.37 -3.74 7.59
CA LYS A 211 -22.54 -2.91 7.23
C LYS A 211 -22.20 -1.47 6.80
N ASN A 212 -21.05 -0.96 7.23
CA ASN A 212 -20.55 0.37 6.86
C ASN A 212 -19.56 0.33 5.70
N LEU A 213 -19.32 -0.84 5.09
CA LEU A 213 -18.43 -0.97 3.95
C LEU A 213 -19.07 -0.26 2.75
N THR A 214 -18.32 0.66 2.16
CA THR A 214 -18.65 1.23 0.85
C THR A 214 -18.18 0.24 -0.21
N VAL A 215 -19.11 -0.25 -1.03
CA VAL A 215 -18.80 -1.13 -2.15
C VAL A 215 -19.15 -0.38 -3.42
N ASP A 216 -18.11 0.00 -4.18
CA ASP A 216 -18.27 0.73 -5.43
C ASP A 216 -17.07 0.44 -6.36
N HIS A 217 -17.36 0.01 -7.58
CA HIS A 217 -16.36 -0.20 -8.63
C HIS A 217 -16.47 0.83 -9.77
N GLN A 218 -17.37 1.82 -9.68
CA GLN A 218 -17.62 2.76 -10.79
C GLN A 218 -16.37 3.58 -11.14
N ASP A 219 -15.62 4.06 -10.14
CA ASP A 219 -14.37 4.77 -10.36
C ASP A 219 -13.38 3.92 -11.16
N TYR A 220 -13.22 2.66 -10.79
CA TYR A 220 -12.30 1.75 -11.46
C TYR A 220 -12.74 1.41 -12.89
N ILE A 221 -14.04 1.13 -13.11
CA ILE A 221 -14.61 0.92 -14.44
C ILE A 221 -14.34 2.13 -15.34
N GLN A 222 -14.58 3.35 -14.84
CA GLN A 222 -14.35 4.58 -15.60
C GLN A 222 -12.87 4.76 -15.95
N LEU A 223 -11.95 4.51 -15.01
CA LEU A 223 -10.52 4.55 -15.26
C LEU A 223 -10.12 3.58 -16.37
N LEU A 224 -10.53 2.32 -16.27
CA LEU A 224 -10.21 1.28 -17.25
C LEU A 224 -10.72 1.62 -18.64
N ARG A 225 -11.92 2.20 -18.74
CA ARG A 225 -12.50 2.67 -20.02
C ARG A 225 -11.73 3.85 -20.62
N LYS A 226 -11.34 4.82 -19.78
CA LYS A 226 -10.50 5.95 -20.22
C LYS A 226 -9.14 5.48 -20.75
N LEU A 227 -8.50 4.54 -20.06
CA LEU A 227 -7.22 3.97 -20.49
C LEU A 227 -7.35 3.19 -21.81
N ARG A 228 -8.41 2.41 -21.97
CA ARG A 228 -8.72 1.67 -23.20
C ARG A 228 -8.98 2.57 -24.41
N ALA A 229 -9.49 3.77 -24.19
CA ALA A 229 -9.77 4.74 -25.23
C ALA A 229 -8.53 5.52 -25.71
N LEU A 230 -7.37 5.34 -25.07
CA LEU A 230 -6.15 6.05 -25.45
C LEU A 230 -5.64 5.59 -26.82
N PRO A 231 -5.15 6.52 -27.68
CA PRO A 231 -4.50 6.17 -28.93
C PRO A 231 -3.34 5.19 -28.72
N LYS A 232 -3.15 4.24 -29.64
CA LYS A 232 -2.16 3.16 -29.60
C LYS A 232 -2.39 2.08 -28.51
N VAL A 233 -3.33 2.24 -27.60
CA VAL A 233 -3.69 1.20 -26.64
C VAL A 233 -4.65 0.21 -27.29
N LYS A 234 -4.25 -1.05 -27.34
CA LYS A 234 -5.05 -2.17 -27.90
C LYS A 234 -5.79 -2.93 -26.81
N LYS A 235 -5.12 -3.13 -25.66
CA LYS A 235 -5.65 -3.86 -24.52
C LYS A 235 -5.13 -3.27 -23.22
N VAL A 236 -5.97 -3.32 -22.19
CA VAL A 236 -5.65 -2.97 -20.81
C VAL A 236 -5.98 -4.19 -19.96
N PHE A 237 -4.98 -4.78 -19.33
CA PHE A 237 -5.16 -5.96 -18.49
C PHE A 237 -5.15 -5.61 -17.02
N ILE A 238 -5.74 -6.49 -16.21
CA ILE A 238 -5.62 -6.52 -14.76
C ILE A 238 -4.98 -7.86 -14.42
N ARG A 239 -3.73 -7.80 -13.94
CA ARG A 239 -2.95 -8.98 -13.50
C ARG A 239 -2.79 -9.03 -11.99
N SER A 240 -2.89 -7.90 -11.33
CA SER A 240 -2.95 -7.80 -9.87
C SER A 240 -4.20 -8.49 -9.34
N GLY A 241 -4.13 -8.96 -8.09
CA GLY A 241 -5.22 -9.68 -7.47
C GLY A 241 -6.51 -8.88 -7.38
N ILE A 242 -7.60 -9.50 -7.79
CA ILE A 242 -8.95 -9.01 -7.59
C ILE A 242 -9.51 -9.61 -6.30
N ARG A 243 -9.99 -8.74 -5.43
CA ARG A 243 -10.67 -9.16 -4.22
C ARG A 243 -12.09 -9.59 -4.54
N PHE A 244 -12.28 -10.89 -4.69
CA PHE A 244 -13.54 -11.46 -5.20
C PHE A 244 -14.71 -11.31 -4.20
N ASP A 245 -14.47 -11.40 -2.91
CA ASP A 245 -15.49 -11.17 -1.87
C ASP A 245 -16.02 -9.71 -1.86
N TYR A 246 -15.16 -8.76 -2.23
CA TYR A 246 -15.58 -7.37 -2.45
C TYR A 246 -16.42 -7.23 -3.74
N VAL A 247 -16.09 -7.97 -4.80
CA VAL A 247 -16.91 -8.03 -6.02
C VAL A 247 -18.28 -8.65 -5.73
N LEU A 248 -18.32 -9.74 -4.96
CA LEU A 248 -19.58 -10.39 -4.56
C LEU A 248 -20.45 -9.53 -3.63
N ALA A 249 -19.84 -8.60 -2.90
CA ALA A 249 -20.57 -7.63 -2.08
C ALA A 249 -21.17 -6.46 -2.89
N ASP A 250 -20.76 -6.28 -4.16
CA ASP A 250 -21.33 -5.27 -5.06
C ASP A 250 -22.74 -5.74 -5.51
N LYS A 251 -23.70 -4.84 -5.43
CA LYS A 251 -25.06 -5.10 -5.91
C LYS A 251 -25.18 -5.08 -7.44
N SER A 252 -24.13 -4.57 -8.12
CA SER A 252 -24.05 -4.47 -9.57
C SER A 252 -23.06 -5.48 -10.11
N ASP A 253 -23.40 -6.15 -11.20
CA ASP A 253 -22.49 -7.02 -11.95
C ASP A 253 -21.65 -6.27 -13.02
N ALA A 254 -21.75 -4.93 -13.05
CA ALA A 254 -21.13 -4.11 -14.08
C ALA A 254 -19.60 -4.28 -14.09
N PHE A 255 -18.96 -4.32 -12.92
CA PHE A 255 -17.52 -4.52 -12.84
C PHE A 255 -17.10 -5.92 -13.31
N LEU A 256 -17.83 -6.96 -12.90
CA LEU A 256 -17.53 -8.33 -13.32
C LEU A 256 -17.66 -8.50 -14.84
N LYS A 257 -18.69 -7.90 -15.43
CA LYS A 257 -18.87 -7.88 -16.90
C LYS A 257 -17.73 -7.15 -17.61
N GLU A 258 -17.38 -5.94 -17.15
CA GLU A 258 -16.28 -5.16 -17.72
C GLU A 258 -14.95 -5.92 -17.61
N LEU A 259 -14.66 -6.49 -16.44
CA LEU A 259 -13.46 -7.27 -16.16
C LEU A 259 -13.34 -8.46 -17.13
N CYS A 260 -14.36 -9.33 -17.18
CA CYS A 260 -14.33 -10.55 -17.98
C CYS A 260 -14.27 -10.26 -19.48
N GLN A 261 -14.97 -9.22 -19.94
CA GLN A 261 -15.06 -8.91 -21.36
C GLN A 261 -13.79 -8.24 -21.92
N TYR A 262 -13.11 -7.43 -21.10
CA TYR A 262 -12.07 -6.53 -21.62
C TYR A 262 -10.69 -6.64 -20.95
N HIS A 263 -10.59 -7.16 -19.72
CA HIS A 263 -9.40 -6.97 -18.90
C HIS A 263 -8.70 -8.26 -18.46
N VAL A 264 -9.27 -9.41 -18.79
CA VAL A 264 -8.64 -10.72 -18.51
C VAL A 264 -7.69 -11.09 -19.65
N SER A 265 -6.44 -11.45 -19.31
CA SER A 265 -5.38 -11.76 -20.29
C SER A 265 -5.31 -13.24 -20.69
N GLY A 266 -6.29 -14.04 -20.33
CA GLY A 266 -6.36 -15.50 -20.55
C GLY A 266 -7.07 -16.19 -19.41
N GLN A 267 -6.57 -16.06 -18.18
CA GLN A 267 -7.19 -16.61 -16.99
C GLN A 267 -7.43 -15.49 -15.98
N LEU A 268 -8.61 -15.49 -15.35
CA LEU A 268 -8.90 -14.63 -14.22
C LEU A 268 -8.16 -15.19 -12.99
N LYS A 269 -7.30 -14.37 -12.39
CA LYS A 269 -6.61 -14.70 -11.14
C LYS A 269 -7.40 -14.19 -9.96
N VAL A 270 -7.79 -15.08 -9.11
CA VAL A 270 -8.34 -14.80 -7.77
C VAL A 270 -7.53 -15.59 -6.75
N ALA A 271 -7.50 -15.08 -5.52
CA ALA A 271 -6.72 -15.68 -4.44
C ALA A 271 -7.68 -16.05 -3.29
N PRO A 272 -8.36 -17.19 -3.34
CA PRO A 272 -9.27 -17.61 -2.27
C PRO A 272 -8.53 -17.97 -0.98
N GLU A 273 -7.23 -18.25 -1.05
CA GLU A 273 -6.31 -18.57 0.06
C GLU A 273 -6.67 -19.84 0.84
N HIS A 274 -7.95 -20.12 1.04
CA HIS A 274 -8.46 -21.28 1.77
C HIS A 274 -9.86 -21.68 1.25
N VAL A 275 -10.20 -22.97 1.36
CA VAL A 275 -11.49 -23.55 0.93
C VAL A 275 -12.18 -24.37 2.03
N SER A 276 -11.64 -24.34 3.26
CA SER A 276 -12.27 -25.00 4.41
C SER A 276 -13.33 -24.07 5.02
N ASP A 277 -14.36 -24.70 5.56
CA ASP A 277 -15.42 -24.09 6.34
C ASP A 277 -14.89 -23.48 7.66
#